data_6673cbb2790ee42c504436b3aca9bbf4
#
_entry.id   6673cbb2790ee42c504436b3aca9bbf4
#
_cell.length_a   1.000
_cell.length_b   1.000
_cell.length_c   1.000
_cell.angle_alpha   90.00
_cell.angle_beta   90.00
_cell.angle_gamma   90.00
#
_symmetry.space_group_name_H-M   'P 1'
#
loop_
_entity.id
_entity.type
_entity.pdbx_description
1 polymer ?
#
loop_
_entity_poly.entity_id
_entity_poly.type
_entity_poly.pdbx_seq_one_letter_code
_entity_poly.pdbx_strand_id
1 'polypeptide(L)'
;WLNIIWPFCLVSFLEKSNDFAQKTISLAFVFSISLSAFLTYSRNSWLGLIISFLIIVGKKIKNFFILLIILVLLILLIMNSPIFNGEIQNTLRSLLTEKFLLEFTNEGYEGLDATRIEIFSRAINLLQNNPFFGIGATSFTEIYRLETNFWKGHSHNLLLELAISYGVPSAIIFFTTINMILLRSGKFIFNNKRYNDIALYDRAFWVALFFFIISQLADIQYFDGKISLVIWILIA
;
A
#
# COMPACT_ATOMS: atom_id res chain seq x y z
N TRP A 1 1.14 5.96 -7.58
CA TRP A 1 0.38 6.11 -8.83
C TRP A 1 -0.18 4.78 -9.34
N LEU A 2 0.63 3.73 -9.49
CA LEU A 2 0.20 2.45 -10.06
C LEU A 2 -1.03 1.87 -9.36
N ASN A 3 -1.05 1.85 -8.04
CA ASN A 3 -2.17 1.33 -7.24
C ASN A 3 -3.42 2.22 -7.24
N ILE A 4 -3.30 3.49 -7.60
CA ILE A 4 -4.44 4.39 -7.75
C ILE A 4 -5.12 4.17 -9.11
N ILE A 5 -4.35 4.01 -10.18
CA ILE A 5 -4.86 3.92 -11.56
C ILE A 5 -5.36 2.50 -11.89
N TRP A 6 -4.68 1.49 -11.42
CA TRP A 6 -4.94 0.09 -11.76
C TRP A 6 -6.39 -0.37 -11.51
N PRO A 7 -7.05 -0.02 -10.38
CA PRO A 7 -8.45 -0.38 -10.14
C PRO A 7 -9.40 0.09 -11.25
N PHE A 8 -9.17 1.28 -11.79
CA PHE A 8 -9.98 1.84 -12.88
C PHE A 8 -9.78 1.08 -14.19
N CYS A 9 -8.55 0.69 -14.51
CA CYS A 9 -8.27 -0.12 -15.69
C CYS A 9 -8.93 -1.49 -15.57
N LEU A 10 -8.87 -2.13 -14.39
CA LEU A 10 -9.53 -3.40 -14.15
C LEU A 10 -11.05 -3.29 -14.29
N VAL A 11 -11.65 -2.27 -13.70
CA VAL A 11 -13.10 -2.04 -13.80
C VAL A 11 -13.50 -1.77 -15.25
N SER A 12 -12.76 -0.96 -15.99
CA SER A 12 -13.01 -0.70 -17.40
C SER A 12 -12.96 -1.99 -18.24
N PHE A 13 -12.06 -2.92 -17.93
CA PHE A 13 -12.02 -4.24 -18.55
C PHE A 13 -13.24 -5.11 -18.21
N LEU A 14 -13.71 -5.05 -16.95
CA LEU A 14 -14.83 -5.85 -16.46
C LEU A 14 -16.20 -5.28 -16.86
N GLU A 15 -16.26 -4.01 -17.24
CA GLU A 15 -17.50 -3.32 -17.60
C GLU A 15 -18.15 -3.93 -18.86
N LYS A 16 -19.41 -4.33 -18.73
CA LYS A 16 -20.14 -5.04 -19.79
C LYS A 16 -20.48 -4.15 -20.98
N SER A 17 -20.71 -2.85 -20.72
CA SER A 17 -21.09 -1.87 -21.75
C SER A 17 -19.93 -1.49 -22.68
N ASN A 18 -18.68 -1.74 -22.29
CA ASN A 18 -17.50 -1.44 -23.08
C ASN A 18 -17.38 -2.37 -24.30
N ASP A 19 -16.97 -1.78 -25.42
CA ASP A 19 -16.72 -2.51 -26.65
C ASP A 19 -15.40 -3.33 -26.58
N PHE A 20 -15.16 -4.12 -27.62
CA PHE A 20 -13.98 -4.99 -27.68
C PHE A 20 -12.67 -4.19 -27.66
N ALA A 21 -12.61 -3.03 -28.35
CA ALA A 21 -11.41 -2.21 -28.40
C ALA A 21 -11.09 -1.61 -27.02
N GLN A 22 -12.12 -1.08 -26.34
CA GLN A 22 -11.97 -0.55 -24.97
C GLN A 22 -11.49 -1.62 -23.99
N LYS A 23 -12.04 -2.83 -24.05
CA LYS A 23 -11.61 -3.96 -23.21
C LYS A 23 -10.18 -4.38 -23.48
N THR A 24 -9.78 -4.43 -24.75
CA THR A 24 -8.40 -4.78 -25.13
C THR A 24 -7.40 -3.74 -24.63
N ILE A 25 -7.71 -2.45 -24.79
CA ILE A 25 -6.89 -1.34 -24.27
C ILE A 25 -6.80 -1.42 -22.75
N SER A 26 -7.92 -1.61 -22.06
CA SER A 26 -7.96 -1.71 -20.60
C SER A 26 -7.15 -2.90 -20.09
N LEU A 27 -7.23 -4.04 -20.75
CA LEU A 27 -6.44 -5.23 -20.41
C LEU A 27 -4.94 -4.98 -20.62
N ALA A 28 -4.56 -4.30 -21.71
CA ALA A 28 -3.17 -3.92 -21.95
C ALA A 28 -2.64 -3.01 -20.83
N PHE A 29 -3.43 -2.04 -20.35
CA PHE A 29 -3.07 -1.19 -19.20
C PHE A 29 -2.99 -1.99 -17.90
N VAL A 30 -3.95 -2.88 -17.61
CA VAL A 30 -3.89 -3.77 -16.43
C VAL A 30 -2.60 -4.57 -16.43
N PHE A 31 -2.23 -5.17 -17.57
CA PHE A 31 -1.00 -5.94 -17.69
C PHE A 31 0.25 -5.07 -17.53
N SER A 32 0.32 -3.93 -18.23
CA SER A 32 1.47 -3.02 -18.18
C SER A 32 1.71 -2.46 -16.78
N ILE A 33 0.64 -2.05 -16.08
CA ILE A 33 0.73 -1.54 -14.71
C ILE A 33 1.12 -2.66 -13.74
N SER A 34 0.58 -3.88 -13.91
CA SER A 34 0.95 -5.02 -13.08
C SER A 34 2.42 -5.39 -13.26
N LEU A 35 2.90 -5.42 -14.51
CA LEU A 35 4.30 -5.67 -14.82
C LEU A 35 5.20 -4.57 -14.23
N SER A 36 4.82 -3.30 -14.40
CA SER A 36 5.56 -2.18 -13.82
C SER A 36 5.63 -2.30 -12.29
N ALA A 37 4.50 -2.59 -11.63
CA ALA A 37 4.47 -2.78 -10.17
C ALA A 37 5.35 -3.96 -9.72
N PHE A 38 5.36 -5.05 -10.49
CA PHE A 38 6.26 -6.18 -10.22
C PHE A 38 7.72 -5.78 -10.32
N LEU A 39 8.10 -5.06 -11.38
CA LEU A 39 9.47 -4.60 -11.63
C LEU A 39 9.97 -3.52 -10.65
N THR A 40 9.08 -2.87 -9.89
CA THR A 40 9.51 -1.94 -8.82
C THR A 40 10.06 -2.64 -7.59
N TYR A 41 9.90 -3.96 -7.46
CA TYR A 41 10.22 -4.73 -6.26
C TYR A 41 9.57 -4.17 -4.97
N SER A 42 8.50 -3.39 -5.12
CA SER A 42 7.79 -2.79 -3.99
C SER A 42 6.70 -3.73 -3.47
N ARG A 43 6.93 -4.34 -2.30
CA ARG A 43 5.94 -5.18 -1.59
C ARG A 43 4.61 -4.46 -1.39
N ASN A 44 4.67 -3.16 -1.10
CA ASN A 44 3.48 -2.33 -0.94
C ASN A 44 2.68 -2.23 -2.25
N SER A 45 3.34 -2.08 -3.41
CA SER A 45 2.66 -2.09 -4.72
C SER A 45 1.99 -3.42 -5.01
N TRP A 46 2.65 -4.55 -4.74
CA TRP A 46 2.08 -5.88 -4.96
C TRP A 46 0.84 -6.13 -4.10
N LEU A 47 0.92 -5.79 -2.81
CA LEU A 47 -0.22 -5.87 -1.90
C LEU A 47 -1.40 -5.03 -2.38
N GLY A 48 -1.13 -3.84 -2.91
CA GLY A 48 -2.16 -2.96 -3.46
C GLY A 48 -2.91 -3.57 -4.63
N LEU A 49 -2.21 -4.17 -5.58
CA LEU A 49 -2.84 -4.85 -6.72
C LEU A 49 -3.69 -6.04 -6.26
N ILE A 50 -3.18 -6.86 -5.35
CA ILE A 50 -3.88 -8.04 -4.81
C ILE A 50 -5.16 -7.62 -4.07
N ILE A 51 -5.06 -6.67 -3.14
CA ILE A 51 -6.21 -6.17 -2.37
C ILE A 51 -7.25 -5.55 -3.30
N SER A 52 -6.81 -4.72 -4.25
CA SER A 52 -7.69 -4.08 -5.23
C SER A 52 -8.44 -5.11 -6.06
N PHE A 53 -7.76 -6.13 -6.55
CA PHE A 53 -8.36 -7.21 -7.31
C PHE A 53 -9.43 -7.95 -6.49
N LEU A 54 -9.10 -8.35 -5.25
CA LEU A 54 -10.03 -9.09 -4.38
C LEU A 54 -11.31 -8.31 -4.06
N ILE A 55 -11.19 -7.00 -3.88
CA ILE A 55 -12.34 -6.15 -3.56
C ILE A 55 -13.21 -5.92 -4.80
N ILE A 56 -12.63 -5.66 -5.98
CA ILE A 56 -13.36 -5.38 -7.21
C ILE A 56 -14.05 -6.63 -7.73
N VAL A 57 -13.34 -7.74 -7.87
CA VAL A 57 -13.86 -8.98 -8.47
C VAL A 57 -14.82 -9.71 -7.51
N GLY A 58 -14.66 -9.50 -6.20
CA GLY A 58 -15.59 -9.96 -5.18
C GLY A 58 -15.58 -11.46 -4.92
N LYS A 59 -16.73 -11.97 -4.39
CA LYS A 59 -16.82 -13.31 -3.81
C LYS A 59 -16.55 -14.47 -4.77
N LYS A 60 -16.77 -14.33 -6.07
CA LYS A 60 -16.68 -15.43 -7.04
C LYS A 60 -15.27 -16.01 -7.17
N ILE A 61 -14.23 -15.16 -7.06
CA ILE A 61 -12.84 -15.58 -7.24
C ILE A 61 -12.05 -15.49 -5.91
N LYS A 62 -12.68 -14.98 -4.87
CA LYS A 62 -12.06 -14.81 -3.55
C LYS A 62 -11.38 -16.08 -3.05
N ASN A 63 -12.05 -17.23 -3.14
CA ASN A 63 -11.50 -18.50 -2.63
C ASN A 63 -10.26 -18.95 -3.42
N PHE A 64 -10.24 -18.75 -4.73
CA PHE A 64 -9.07 -19.03 -5.57
C PHE A 64 -7.87 -18.16 -5.17
N PHE A 65 -8.10 -16.85 -4.95
CA PHE A 65 -7.03 -15.95 -4.54
C PHE A 65 -6.54 -16.20 -3.11
N ILE A 66 -7.44 -16.55 -2.19
CA ILE A 66 -7.03 -16.97 -0.85
C ILE A 66 -6.12 -18.19 -0.94
N LEU A 67 -6.49 -19.18 -1.77
CA LEU A 67 -5.66 -20.36 -2.00
C LEU A 67 -4.29 -19.98 -2.59
N LEU A 68 -4.25 -19.08 -3.58
CA LEU A 68 -3.02 -18.60 -4.18
C LEU A 68 -2.12 -17.86 -3.15
N ILE A 69 -2.70 -17.00 -2.32
CA ILE A 69 -1.97 -16.30 -1.24
C ILE A 69 -1.41 -17.32 -0.24
N ILE A 70 -2.22 -18.31 0.18
CA ILE A 70 -1.76 -19.37 1.08
C ILE A 70 -0.60 -20.14 0.44
N LEU A 71 -0.67 -20.46 -0.85
CA LEU A 71 0.40 -21.14 -1.56
C LEU A 71 1.69 -20.31 -1.58
N VAL A 72 1.61 -19.01 -1.88
CA VAL A 72 2.78 -18.11 -1.86
C VAL A 72 3.38 -18.01 -0.47
N LEU A 73 2.55 -17.85 0.57
CA LEU A 73 3.01 -17.82 1.96
C LEU A 73 3.68 -19.14 2.36
N LEU A 74 3.15 -20.26 1.91
CA LEU A 74 3.72 -21.59 2.17
C LEU A 74 5.08 -21.74 1.48
N ILE A 75 5.23 -21.29 0.25
CA ILE A 75 6.52 -21.28 -0.46
C ILE A 75 7.55 -20.41 0.30
N LEU A 76 7.16 -19.20 0.70
CA LEU A 76 8.03 -18.30 1.48
C LEU A 76 8.41 -18.92 2.84
N LEU A 77 7.49 -19.63 3.48
CA LEU A 77 7.75 -20.33 4.74
C LEU A 77 8.74 -21.47 4.53
N ILE A 78 8.59 -22.27 3.48
CA ILE A 78 9.54 -23.36 3.13
C ILE A 78 10.93 -22.78 2.87
N MET A 79 11.02 -21.68 2.14
CA MET A 79 12.30 -21.05 1.79
C MET A 79 13.07 -20.50 3.00
N ASN A 80 12.36 -20.06 4.04
CA ASN A 80 12.97 -19.42 5.21
C ASN A 80 13.01 -20.32 6.47
N SER A 81 12.38 -21.49 6.44
CA SER A 81 12.30 -22.37 7.60
C SER A 81 13.50 -23.33 7.65
N PRO A 82 14.18 -23.46 8.80
CA PRO A 82 15.28 -24.41 8.97
C PRO A 82 14.83 -25.88 8.98
N ILE A 83 13.52 -26.14 8.96
CA ILE A 83 12.95 -27.50 9.03
C ILE A 83 13.04 -28.23 7.69
N PHE A 84 13.13 -27.50 6.57
CA PHE A 84 13.13 -28.10 5.24
C PHE A 84 14.55 -28.34 4.70
N ASN A 85 14.70 -29.40 3.90
CA ASN A 85 15.96 -29.81 3.31
C ASN A 85 16.55 -28.70 2.42
N GLY A 86 17.85 -28.46 2.54
CA GLY A 86 18.55 -27.42 1.75
C GLY A 86 18.42 -27.59 0.23
N GLU A 87 18.24 -28.80 -0.29
CA GLU A 87 18.00 -29.03 -1.72
C GLU A 87 16.69 -28.41 -2.22
N ILE A 88 15.59 -28.58 -1.47
CA ILE A 88 14.29 -27.99 -1.82
C ILE A 88 14.38 -26.46 -1.78
N GLN A 89 15.02 -25.94 -0.74
CA GLN A 89 15.23 -24.49 -0.61
C GLN A 89 16.08 -23.92 -1.75
N ASN A 90 17.18 -24.58 -2.11
CA ASN A 90 18.05 -24.15 -3.20
C ASN A 90 17.34 -24.23 -4.55
N THR A 91 16.53 -25.26 -4.79
CA THR A 91 15.72 -25.37 -6.01
C THR A 91 14.69 -24.24 -6.09
N LEU A 92 13.97 -23.94 -5.01
CA LEU A 92 13.02 -22.83 -4.98
C LEU A 92 13.71 -21.46 -5.15
N ARG A 93 14.86 -21.27 -4.54
CA ARG A 93 15.66 -20.04 -4.67
C ARG A 93 16.19 -19.85 -6.09
N SER A 94 16.60 -20.92 -6.77
CA SER A 94 17.09 -20.84 -8.15
C SER A 94 15.99 -20.46 -9.17
N LEU A 95 14.72 -20.67 -8.84
CA LEU A 95 13.59 -20.26 -9.66
C LEU A 95 13.23 -18.76 -9.52
N LEU A 96 13.75 -18.11 -8.49
CA LEU A 96 13.47 -16.71 -8.19
C LEU A 96 14.70 -15.85 -8.48
N THR A 97 14.47 -14.61 -8.91
CA THR A 97 15.57 -13.66 -9.09
C THR A 97 16.17 -13.27 -7.73
N GLU A 98 17.48 -13.07 -7.67
CA GLU A 98 18.20 -12.64 -6.47
C GLU A 98 17.57 -11.38 -5.84
N LYS A 99 17.22 -10.39 -6.67
CA LYS A 99 16.54 -9.17 -6.22
C LYS A 99 15.19 -9.45 -5.56
N PHE A 100 14.42 -10.43 -6.05
CA PHE A 100 13.16 -10.82 -5.44
C PHE A 100 13.39 -11.46 -4.06
N LEU A 101 14.42 -12.28 -3.94
CA LEU A 101 14.78 -12.93 -2.68
C LEU A 101 15.23 -11.92 -1.61
N LEU A 102 16.02 -10.92 -2.00
CA LEU A 102 16.47 -9.85 -1.10
C LEU A 102 15.30 -9.08 -0.46
N GLU A 103 14.15 -8.97 -1.15
CA GLU A 103 12.96 -8.31 -0.57
C GLU A 103 12.34 -9.09 0.61
N PHE A 104 12.63 -10.39 0.73
CA PHE A 104 12.07 -11.26 1.77
C PHE A 104 13.12 -11.82 2.76
N THR A 105 14.37 -11.43 2.60
CA THR A 105 15.48 -11.84 3.49
C THR A 105 16.07 -10.64 4.22
N ASN A 106 16.78 -10.89 5.31
CA ASN A 106 17.46 -9.82 6.06
C ASN A 106 18.65 -9.23 5.29
N GLU A 107 19.21 -9.94 4.31
CA GLU A 107 20.32 -9.50 3.47
C GLU A 107 19.98 -8.22 2.67
N GLY A 108 18.71 -8.05 2.29
CA GLY A 108 18.23 -6.83 1.62
C GLY A 108 18.26 -5.56 2.49
N TYR A 109 18.50 -5.71 3.79
CA TYR A 109 18.60 -4.59 4.74
C TYR A 109 20.04 -4.32 5.20
N GLU A 110 21.00 -5.15 4.79
CA GLU A 110 22.41 -4.94 5.11
C GLU A 110 22.93 -3.67 4.40
N GLY A 111 23.67 -2.85 5.14
CA GLY A 111 24.27 -1.62 4.62
C GLY A 111 23.32 -0.42 4.50
N LEU A 112 22.09 -0.50 5.01
CA LEU A 112 21.23 0.67 5.12
C LEU A 112 21.69 1.57 6.27
N ASP A 113 21.74 2.90 6.02
CA ASP A 113 22.12 3.92 7.02
C ASP A 113 21.22 3.93 8.26
N ALA A 114 19.95 3.53 8.09
CA ALA A 114 19.00 3.34 9.19
C ALA A 114 17.86 2.43 8.77
N THR A 115 17.49 1.53 9.66
CA THR A 115 16.29 0.68 9.48
C THR A 115 15.01 1.47 9.76
N ARG A 116 13.88 1.02 9.22
CA ARG A 116 12.57 1.64 9.54
C ARG A 116 12.26 1.60 11.03
N ILE A 117 12.73 0.57 11.73
CA ILE A 117 12.54 0.42 13.19
C ILE A 117 13.26 1.54 13.95
N GLU A 118 14.50 1.86 13.55
CA GLU A 118 15.24 2.97 14.15
C GLU A 118 14.57 4.32 13.89
N ILE A 119 14.12 4.55 12.65
CA ILE A 119 13.39 5.77 12.28
C ILE A 119 12.12 5.90 13.11
N PHE A 120 11.34 4.81 13.27
CA PHE A 120 10.12 4.80 14.10
C PHE A 120 10.43 5.02 15.57
N SER A 121 11.47 4.41 16.12
CA SER A 121 11.86 4.59 17.52
C SER A 121 12.20 6.06 17.82
N ARG A 122 12.99 6.70 16.96
CA ARG A 122 13.30 8.13 17.10
C ARG A 122 12.07 9.03 16.96
N ALA A 123 11.22 8.71 15.98
CA ALA A 123 9.97 9.42 15.77
C ALA A 123 9.04 9.35 17.00
N ILE A 124 8.93 8.19 17.63
CA ILE A 124 8.16 7.99 18.87
C ILE A 124 8.78 8.78 20.02
N ASN A 125 10.09 8.79 20.16
CA ASN A 125 10.77 9.56 21.20
C ASN A 125 10.51 11.08 21.08
N LEU A 126 10.53 11.62 19.85
CA LEU A 126 10.18 13.02 19.59
C LEU A 126 8.71 13.31 19.95
N LEU A 127 7.80 12.39 19.62
CA LEU A 127 6.38 12.52 19.93
C LEU A 127 6.12 12.51 21.45
N GLN A 128 6.82 11.66 22.21
CA GLN A 128 6.66 11.59 23.68
C GLN A 128 6.98 12.90 24.36
N ASN A 129 7.91 13.69 23.81
CA ASN A 129 8.28 14.97 24.38
C ASN A 129 7.25 16.09 24.09
N ASN A 130 6.48 15.98 23.01
CA ASN A 130 5.52 17.00 22.57
C ASN A 130 4.20 16.39 22.04
N PRO A 131 3.46 15.60 22.84
CA PRO A 131 2.35 14.79 22.33
C PRO A 131 1.12 15.59 21.90
N PHE A 132 0.87 16.78 22.47
CA PHE A 132 -0.36 17.52 22.23
C PHE A 132 -0.30 18.46 21.02
N PHE A 133 0.80 19.18 20.85
CA PHE A 133 0.95 20.21 19.82
C PHE A 133 1.96 19.84 18.72
N GLY A 134 2.73 18.76 18.94
CA GLY A 134 3.82 18.39 18.07
C GLY A 134 5.00 19.37 18.13
N ILE A 135 5.90 19.24 17.17
CA ILE A 135 7.14 20.05 17.09
C ILE A 135 7.19 20.91 15.82
N GLY A 136 6.12 20.93 15.04
CA GLY A 136 6.02 21.67 13.78
C GLY A 136 6.25 20.81 12.54
N ALA A 137 5.70 21.26 11.41
CA ALA A 137 5.87 20.61 10.12
C ALA A 137 7.34 20.57 9.73
N THR A 138 7.78 19.47 9.11
CA THR A 138 9.16 19.23 8.63
C THR A 138 10.24 19.14 9.71
N SER A 139 9.90 19.37 10.98
CA SER A 139 10.87 19.36 12.10
C SER A 139 11.51 17.97 12.30
N PHE A 140 10.79 16.89 12.03
CA PHE A 140 11.34 15.53 12.08
C PHE A 140 12.61 15.41 11.25
N THR A 141 12.57 15.83 9.99
CA THR A 141 13.69 15.74 9.06
C THR A 141 14.95 16.45 9.58
N GLU A 142 14.80 17.67 10.08
CA GLU A 142 15.92 18.45 10.57
C GLU A 142 16.50 17.91 11.88
N ILE A 143 15.65 17.51 12.83
CA ILE A 143 16.09 16.92 14.09
C ILE A 143 16.78 15.59 13.84
N TYR A 144 16.20 14.74 12.97
CA TYR A 144 16.79 13.46 12.60
C TYR A 144 18.18 13.65 11.99
N ARG A 145 18.35 14.63 11.09
CA ARG A 145 19.63 14.99 10.48
C ARG A 145 20.67 15.45 11.49
N LEU A 146 20.26 16.30 12.44
CA LEU A 146 21.16 16.81 13.50
C LEU A 146 21.63 15.70 14.46
N GLU A 147 20.76 14.74 14.76
CA GLU A 147 21.08 13.65 15.69
C GLU A 147 21.90 12.53 15.06
N THR A 148 21.71 12.27 13.75
CA THR A 148 22.27 11.07 13.10
C THR A 148 23.31 11.39 12.03
N ASN A 149 23.40 12.64 11.59
CA ASN A 149 24.12 13.09 10.39
C ASN A 149 23.59 12.51 9.05
N PHE A 150 22.45 11.79 9.08
CA PHE A 150 21.78 11.26 7.89
C PHE A 150 20.50 12.03 7.62
N TRP A 151 20.21 12.28 6.34
CA TRP A 151 18.97 12.92 5.94
C TRP A 151 17.87 11.87 5.72
N LYS A 152 16.70 12.05 6.35
CA LYS A 152 15.46 11.30 6.09
C LYS A 152 14.32 12.29 5.94
N GLY A 153 13.60 12.21 4.83
CA GLY A 153 12.55 13.18 4.49
C GLY A 153 11.31 13.11 5.39
N HIS A 154 11.07 11.99 6.05
CA HIS A 154 9.89 11.75 6.90
C HIS A 154 10.04 10.44 7.69
N SER A 155 9.11 10.20 8.63
CA SER A 155 9.08 9.03 9.51
C SER A 155 8.60 7.72 8.84
N HIS A 156 8.33 7.70 7.53
CA HIS A 156 7.75 6.56 6.79
C HIS A 156 6.37 6.06 7.28
N ASN A 157 5.68 6.86 8.09
CA ASN A 157 4.33 6.57 8.56
C ASN A 157 3.56 7.88 8.73
N LEU A 158 2.51 8.08 7.94
CA LEU A 158 1.77 9.34 7.90
C LEU A 158 1.10 9.67 9.25
N LEU A 159 0.56 8.66 9.96
CA LEU A 159 -0.04 8.88 11.27
C LEU A 159 0.99 9.43 12.26
N LEU A 160 2.16 8.82 12.29
CA LEU A 160 3.27 9.23 13.14
C LEU A 160 3.80 10.61 12.75
N GLU A 161 3.97 10.87 11.46
CA GLU A 161 4.43 12.15 10.94
C GLU A 161 3.48 13.31 11.27
N LEU A 162 2.16 13.09 11.11
CA LEU A 162 1.16 14.08 11.51
C LEU A 162 1.14 14.30 13.03
N ALA A 163 1.31 13.23 13.81
CA ALA A 163 1.37 13.34 15.27
C ALA A 163 2.61 14.10 15.75
N ILE A 164 3.77 13.88 15.12
CA ILE A 164 5.01 14.62 15.42
C ILE A 164 4.86 16.09 15.02
N SER A 165 4.29 16.35 13.84
CA SER A 165 4.18 17.71 13.31
C SER A 165 3.14 18.56 14.03
N TYR A 166 1.96 17.99 14.34
CA TYR A 166 0.77 18.73 14.78
C TYR A 166 0.14 18.19 16.05
N GLY A 167 0.75 17.20 16.68
CA GLY A 167 0.26 16.53 17.88
C GLY A 167 -0.69 15.37 17.61
N VAL A 168 -0.78 14.48 18.61
CA VAL A 168 -1.65 13.28 18.58
C VAL A 168 -3.12 13.62 18.33
N PRO A 169 -3.72 14.68 18.95
CA PRO A 169 -5.11 15.01 18.70
C PRO A 169 -5.41 15.29 17.22
N SER A 170 -4.54 16.04 16.55
CA SER A 170 -4.69 16.38 15.12
C SER A 170 -4.61 15.12 14.23
N ALA A 171 -3.65 14.24 14.52
CA ALA A 171 -3.51 12.97 13.79
C ALA A 171 -4.74 12.07 13.98
N ILE A 172 -5.28 11.97 15.21
CA ILE A 172 -6.50 11.19 15.50
C ILE A 172 -7.69 11.76 14.73
N ILE A 173 -7.91 13.08 14.76
CA ILE A 173 -9.02 13.73 14.05
C ILE A 173 -8.91 13.44 12.56
N PHE A 174 -7.75 13.62 11.95
CA PHE A 174 -7.52 13.36 10.52
C PHE A 174 -7.87 11.92 10.16
N PHE A 175 -7.24 10.94 10.83
CA PHE A 175 -7.46 9.53 10.50
C PHE A 175 -8.88 9.06 10.83
N THR A 176 -9.50 9.55 11.91
CA THR A 176 -10.88 9.23 12.24
C THR A 176 -11.83 9.74 11.16
N THR A 177 -11.63 10.98 10.68
CA THR A 177 -12.44 11.55 9.59
C THR A 177 -12.33 10.71 8.31
N ILE A 178 -11.12 10.40 7.86
CA ILE A 178 -10.88 9.57 6.68
C ILE A 178 -11.50 8.17 6.84
N ASN A 179 -11.30 7.54 8.00
CA ASN A 179 -11.91 6.23 8.26
C ASN A 179 -13.44 6.27 8.29
N MET A 180 -14.05 7.34 8.83
CA MET A 180 -15.51 7.50 8.78
C MET A 180 -16.02 7.62 7.35
N ILE A 181 -15.33 8.37 6.48
CA ILE A 181 -15.66 8.47 5.06
C ILE A 181 -15.56 7.10 4.39
N LEU A 182 -14.45 6.39 4.55
CA LEU A 182 -14.24 5.05 3.99
C LEU A 182 -15.30 4.06 4.48
N LEU A 183 -15.61 4.03 5.77
CA LEU A 183 -16.60 3.11 6.32
C LEU A 183 -18.02 3.40 5.84
N ARG A 184 -18.42 4.68 5.76
CA ARG A 184 -19.77 5.08 5.28
C ARG A 184 -19.93 4.82 3.79
N SER A 185 -18.97 5.26 2.97
CA SER A 185 -18.99 5.01 1.52
C SER A 185 -18.89 3.51 1.20
N GLY A 186 -18.04 2.77 1.90
CA GLY A 186 -17.93 1.32 1.75
C GLY A 186 -19.26 0.59 2.08
N LYS A 187 -19.92 0.93 3.18
CA LYS A 187 -21.26 0.39 3.50
C LYS A 187 -22.27 0.69 2.39
N PHE A 188 -22.27 1.88 1.85
CA PHE A 188 -23.17 2.27 0.77
C PHE A 188 -22.87 1.48 -0.51
N ILE A 189 -21.60 1.42 -0.94
CA ILE A 189 -21.18 0.79 -2.20
C ILE A 189 -21.34 -0.74 -2.17
N PHE A 190 -21.00 -1.40 -1.05
CA PHE A 190 -20.95 -2.87 -0.99
C PHE A 190 -22.24 -3.52 -0.48
N ASN A 191 -23.09 -2.82 0.27
CA ASN A 191 -24.32 -3.38 0.83
C ASN A 191 -25.58 -3.11 0.01
N ASN A 192 -25.54 -2.17 -0.95
CA ASN A 192 -26.71 -1.79 -1.71
C ASN A 192 -26.94 -2.73 -2.90
N LYS A 193 -27.92 -3.62 -2.82
CA LYS A 193 -28.27 -4.59 -3.88
C LYS A 193 -28.72 -3.93 -5.19
N ARG A 194 -29.22 -2.69 -5.16
CA ARG A 194 -29.62 -1.93 -6.37
C ARG A 194 -28.41 -1.36 -7.14
N TYR A 195 -27.22 -1.39 -6.54
CA TYR A 195 -26.00 -0.79 -7.06
C TYR A 195 -25.14 -1.74 -7.91
N ASN A 196 -25.68 -2.90 -8.33
CA ASN A 196 -24.85 -3.94 -8.96
C ASN A 196 -24.24 -3.55 -10.31
N ASP A 197 -24.83 -2.64 -11.08
CA ASP A 197 -24.37 -2.30 -12.45
C ASP A 197 -23.62 -0.95 -12.54
N ILE A 198 -23.95 0.03 -11.69
CA ILE A 198 -23.26 1.34 -11.63
C ILE A 198 -22.01 1.27 -10.73
N ALA A 199 -21.97 0.29 -9.84
CA ALA A 199 -21.06 0.23 -8.71
C ALA A 199 -19.62 -0.21 -9.02
N LEU A 200 -19.27 -0.57 -10.25
CA LEU A 200 -17.92 -1.03 -10.55
C LEU A 200 -16.90 0.12 -10.43
N TYR A 201 -17.21 1.28 -11.01
CA TYR A 201 -16.33 2.45 -10.91
C TYR A 201 -16.30 3.02 -9.48
N ASP A 202 -17.44 3.04 -8.76
CA ASP A 202 -17.47 3.45 -7.36
C ASP A 202 -16.58 2.53 -6.49
N ARG A 203 -16.54 1.23 -6.79
CA ARG A 203 -15.60 0.29 -6.15
C ARG A 203 -14.16 0.63 -6.47
N ALA A 204 -13.85 1.02 -7.72
CA ALA A 204 -12.50 1.43 -8.10
C ALA A 204 -12.07 2.69 -7.33
N PHE A 205 -12.93 3.71 -7.24
CA PHE A 205 -12.68 4.90 -6.43
C PHE A 205 -12.43 4.55 -4.96
N TRP A 206 -13.31 3.76 -4.38
CA TRP A 206 -13.20 3.35 -2.98
C TRP A 206 -11.92 2.56 -2.71
N VAL A 207 -11.59 1.61 -3.58
CA VAL A 207 -10.41 0.76 -3.43
C VAL A 207 -9.12 1.56 -3.60
N ALA A 208 -9.08 2.47 -4.58
CA ALA A 208 -7.93 3.34 -4.79
C ALA A 208 -7.65 4.19 -3.55
N LEU A 209 -8.69 4.81 -2.97
CA LEU A 209 -8.58 5.59 -1.74
C LEU A 209 -8.21 4.71 -0.54
N PHE A 210 -8.91 3.58 -0.36
CA PHE A 210 -8.67 2.65 0.75
C PHE A 210 -7.22 2.18 0.79
N PHE A 211 -6.72 1.68 -0.35
CA PHE A 211 -5.34 1.21 -0.40
C PHE A 211 -4.33 2.35 -0.25
N PHE A 212 -4.60 3.52 -0.83
CA PHE A 212 -3.74 4.67 -0.63
C PHE A 212 -3.58 4.97 0.86
N ILE A 213 -4.67 5.08 1.62
CA ILE A 213 -4.61 5.39 3.07
C ILE A 213 -3.83 4.32 3.85
N ILE A 214 -4.05 3.04 3.55
CA ILE A 214 -3.28 1.95 4.18
C ILE A 214 -1.79 2.05 3.83
N SER A 215 -1.47 2.35 2.58
CA SER A 215 -0.08 2.45 2.14
C SER A 215 0.71 3.55 2.87
N GLN A 216 0.03 4.62 3.31
CA GLN A 216 0.65 5.71 4.07
C GLN A 216 1.14 5.28 5.47
N LEU A 217 0.72 4.13 5.96
CA LEU A 217 1.24 3.56 7.22
C LEU A 217 2.61 2.86 7.03
N ALA A 218 2.97 2.56 5.78
CA ALA A 218 4.23 1.91 5.43
C ALA A 218 5.23 2.85 4.76
N ASP A 219 4.73 3.87 4.05
CA ASP A 219 5.53 4.91 3.42
C ASP A 219 4.68 6.13 3.08
N ILE A 220 5.25 7.35 3.13
CA ILE A 220 4.49 8.59 2.97
C ILE A 220 4.62 9.09 1.55
N GLN A 221 3.49 9.17 0.84
CA GLN A 221 3.36 9.76 -0.48
C GLN A 221 2.40 10.96 -0.49
N TYR A 222 1.69 11.18 0.63
CA TYR A 222 0.68 12.23 0.76
C TYR A 222 1.25 13.64 0.58
N PHE A 223 2.51 13.86 0.92
CA PHE A 223 3.14 15.17 0.78
C PHE A 223 3.55 15.52 -0.66
N ASP A 224 3.47 14.58 -1.62
CA ASP A 224 3.51 14.92 -3.04
C ASP A 224 2.22 15.67 -3.43
N GLY A 225 2.36 16.92 -3.90
CA GLY A 225 1.21 17.78 -4.19
C GLY A 225 0.28 17.24 -5.27
N LYS A 226 0.81 16.47 -6.24
CA LYS A 226 0.00 15.85 -7.30
C LYS A 226 -0.80 14.67 -6.74
N ILE A 227 -0.16 13.87 -5.89
CA ILE A 227 -0.81 12.71 -5.25
C ILE A 227 -1.89 13.19 -4.29
N SER A 228 -1.59 14.18 -3.44
CA SER A 228 -2.56 14.71 -2.49
C SER A 228 -3.79 15.31 -3.20
N LEU A 229 -3.60 16.03 -4.30
CA LEU A 229 -4.72 16.56 -5.09
C LEU A 229 -5.64 15.44 -5.60
N VAL A 230 -5.06 14.37 -6.18
CA VAL A 230 -5.85 13.22 -6.66
C VAL A 230 -6.61 12.56 -5.51
N ILE A 231 -5.99 12.44 -4.34
CA ILE A 231 -6.64 11.83 -3.17
C ILE A 231 -7.83 12.66 -2.68
N TRP A 232 -7.70 13.99 -2.65
CA TRP A 232 -8.83 14.85 -2.31
C TRP A 232 -9.97 14.77 -3.34
N ILE A 233 -9.67 14.59 -4.63
CA ILE A 233 -10.67 14.30 -5.66
C ILE A 233 -11.35 12.94 -5.42
N LEU A 234 -10.61 11.92 -5.00
CA LEU A 234 -11.18 10.60 -4.68
C LEU A 234 -12.06 10.61 -3.41
N ILE A 235 -11.84 11.57 -2.50
CA ILE A 235 -12.61 11.74 -1.26
C ILE A 235 -13.92 12.50 -1.53
N ALA A 236 -13.94 13.43 -2.48
CA ALA A 236 -15.09 14.26 -2.82
C ALA A 236 -16.22 13.48 -3.49
#